data_81654a5ec35fd446f212066266d42403
#
_entry.id   81654a5ec35fd446f212066266d42403
#
_cell.length_a   1.000
_cell.length_b   1.000
_cell.length_c   1.000
_cell.angle_alpha   90.00
_cell.angle_beta   90.00
_cell.angle_gamma   90.00
#
_symmetry.space_group_name_H-M   'P 1'
#
loop_
_entity.id
_entity.type
_entity.pdbx_description
1 polymer ?
#
loop_
_entity_poly.entity_id
_entity_poly.type
_entity_poly.pdbx_seq_one_letter_code
_entity_poly.pdbx_strand_id
1 'polypeptide(L)'
;AGLINGTTPVFISIIGVFFFSQKIKNAQKFYLGLGFIGIYLLTFGFNKLNLDLEIGTFLALIASISYGFAANIIQPLIEKLGALNVLKIALRYASLFSFILFIFNTEFVIPRIGESLFPMLLLGIGSSGIAFLSFYKLIGDVGSIIGSITIYLVPIFSIFFGYIFLNEETTFIQIVGIVTIIFSAYMFSNKDS
;
A
#
# COMPACT_ATOMS: atom_id res chain seq x y z
N ALA A 1 -7.03 9.91 0.90
CA ALA A 1 -6.58 8.54 1.19
C ALA A 1 -5.43 8.09 0.25
N GLY A 2 -5.55 8.23 -1.09
CA GLY A 2 -4.55 7.72 -2.04
C GLY A 2 -3.13 8.26 -1.86
N LEU A 3 -2.96 9.57 -1.61
CA LEU A 3 -1.64 10.16 -1.39
C LEU A 3 -0.97 9.61 -0.12
N ILE A 4 -1.75 9.42 0.96
CA ILE A 4 -1.21 8.93 2.22
C ILE A 4 -0.75 7.47 2.06
N ASN A 5 -1.51 6.63 1.38
CA ASN A 5 -1.06 5.28 1.04
C ASN A 5 0.20 5.29 0.18
N GLY A 6 0.36 6.28 -0.69
CA GLY A 6 1.57 6.50 -1.48
C GLY A 6 2.82 6.87 -0.66
N THR A 7 2.68 7.27 0.61
CA THR A 7 3.83 7.45 1.50
C THR A 7 4.40 6.13 2.03
N THR A 8 3.64 5.03 1.93
CA THR A 8 4.04 3.72 2.49
C THR A 8 5.40 3.22 2.00
N PRO A 9 5.76 3.23 0.70
CA PRO A 9 7.10 2.83 0.25
C PRO A 9 8.22 3.69 0.83
N VAL A 10 7.94 4.98 1.04
CA VAL A 10 8.89 5.90 1.68
C VAL A 10 9.15 5.47 3.12
N PHE A 11 8.09 5.20 3.89
CA PHE A 11 8.24 4.70 5.27
C PHE A 11 8.89 3.33 5.35
N ILE A 12 8.55 2.40 4.45
CA ILE A 12 9.21 1.08 4.38
C ILE A 12 10.71 1.26 4.15
N SER A 13 11.08 2.16 3.25
CA SER A 13 12.48 2.45 2.92
C SER A 13 13.23 3.12 4.08
N ILE A 14 12.66 4.15 4.69
CA ILE A 14 13.26 4.85 5.83
C ILE A 14 13.46 3.87 7.00
N ILE A 15 12.41 3.15 7.37
CA ILE A 15 12.44 2.20 8.49
C ILE A 15 13.44 1.05 8.18
N GLY A 16 13.44 0.55 6.93
CA GLY A 16 14.37 -0.48 6.48
C GLY A 16 15.84 -0.06 6.64
N VAL A 17 16.16 1.18 6.28
CA VAL A 17 17.52 1.70 6.42
C VAL A 17 17.90 1.93 7.89
N PHE A 18 17.03 2.61 8.65
CA PHE A 18 17.40 3.03 10.01
C PHE A 18 17.32 1.91 11.05
N PHE A 19 16.33 1.02 10.95
CA PHE A 19 16.08 -0.01 11.96
C PHE A 19 16.50 -1.41 11.53
N PHE A 20 16.57 -1.68 10.22
CA PHE A 20 16.89 -3.01 9.70
C PHE A 20 18.20 -3.05 8.89
N SER A 21 19.00 -1.98 8.94
CA SER A 21 20.31 -1.87 8.27
C SER A 21 20.27 -2.21 6.76
N GLN A 22 19.12 -2.01 6.12
CA GLN A 22 19.00 -2.22 4.67
C GLN A 22 19.72 -1.11 3.91
N LYS A 23 20.31 -1.46 2.77
CA LYS A 23 21.06 -0.50 1.95
C LYS A 23 20.20 -0.05 0.77
N ILE A 24 20.12 1.25 0.56
CA ILE A 24 19.48 1.88 -0.59
C ILE A 24 20.52 2.70 -1.33
N LYS A 25 20.65 2.48 -2.65
CA LYS A 25 21.50 3.30 -3.51
C LYS A 25 20.96 4.73 -3.62
N ASN A 26 21.82 5.70 -3.89
CA ASN A 26 21.38 7.10 -4.02
C ASN A 26 20.41 7.31 -5.19
N ALA A 27 20.61 6.58 -6.29
CA ALA A 27 19.66 6.58 -7.41
C ALA A 27 18.27 6.09 -7.00
N GLN A 28 18.20 5.03 -6.21
CA GLN A 28 16.92 4.50 -5.69
C GLN A 28 16.20 5.50 -4.79
N LYS A 29 16.92 6.28 -3.96
CA LYS A 29 16.32 7.37 -3.16
C LYS A 29 15.68 8.44 -4.06
N PHE A 30 16.35 8.79 -5.16
CA PHE A 30 15.83 9.73 -6.14
C PHE A 30 14.55 9.21 -6.79
N TYR A 31 14.54 7.96 -7.27
CA TYR A 31 13.35 7.37 -7.87
C TYR A 31 12.21 7.17 -6.88
N LEU A 32 12.50 6.86 -5.61
CA LEU A 32 11.49 6.83 -4.56
C LEU A 32 10.77 8.18 -4.41
N GLY A 33 11.54 9.27 -4.36
CA GLY A 33 10.99 10.63 -4.34
C GLY A 33 10.21 10.98 -5.61
N LEU A 34 10.70 10.57 -6.78
CA LEU A 34 10.02 10.79 -8.06
C LEU A 34 8.67 10.07 -8.12
N GLY A 35 8.61 8.83 -7.63
CA GLY A 35 7.35 8.08 -7.53
C GLY A 35 6.34 8.78 -6.62
N PHE A 36 6.79 9.34 -5.51
CA PHE A 36 5.94 10.12 -4.62
C PHE A 36 5.40 11.40 -5.30
N ILE A 37 6.24 12.10 -6.08
CA ILE A 37 5.79 13.24 -6.91
C ILE A 37 4.74 12.80 -7.92
N GLY A 38 4.93 11.65 -8.56
CA GLY A 38 3.95 11.09 -9.49
C GLY A 38 2.60 10.83 -8.83
N ILE A 39 2.57 10.27 -7.60
CA ILE A 39 1.33 10.08 -6.83
C ILE A 39 0.69 11.41 -6.46
N TYR A 40 1.49 12.41 -6.11
CA TYR A 40 0.97 13.75 -5.83
C TYR A 40 0.25 14.34 -7.05
N LEU A 41 0.88 14.30 -8.22
CA LEU A 41 0.30 14.79 -9.49
C LEU A 41 -0.98 14.02 -9.84
N LEU A 42 -0.98 12.72 -9.63
CA LEU A 42 -2.12 11.86 -9.92
C LEU A 42 -3.31 12.13 -8.99
N THR A 43 -3.05 12.45 -7.71
CA THR A 43 -4.11 12.64 -6.71
C THR A 43 -4.69 14.05 -6.71
N PHE A 44 -3.85 15.06 -6.85
CA PHE A 44 -4.25 16.47 -6.70
C PHE A 44 -4.15 17.27 -7.99
N GLY A 45 -3.38 16.82 -8.95
CA GLY A 45 -3.02 17.64 -10.10
C GLY A 45 -2.25 18.89 -9.63
N PHE A 46 -2.68 20.06 -10.11
CA PHE A 46 -2.18 21.37 -9.64
C PHE A 46 -3.08 22.03 -8.58
N ASN A 47 -4.08 21.32 -8.08
CA ASN A 47 -4.95 21.85 -7.04
C ASN A 47 -4.18 21.96 -5.71
N LYS A 48 -4.53 22.97 -4.92
CA LYS A 48 -3.92 23.14 -3.59
C LYS A 48 -4.24 21.94 -2.69
N LEU A 49 -3.23 21.47 -1.99
CA LEU A 49 -3.37 20.52 -0.89
C LEU A 49 -4.28 21.12 0.19
N ASN A 50 -5.56 20.84 0.13
CA ASN A 50 -6.41 20.98 1.30
C ASN A 50 -6.17 19.74 2.17
N LEU A 51 -5.12 19.79 2.97
CA LEU A 51 -4.94 18.86 4.07
C LEU A 51 -5.88 19.34 5.18
N ASP A 52 -7.15 19.00 5.08
CA ASP A 52 -7.97 18.96 6.27
C ASP A 52 -7.31 17.91 7.17
N LEU A 53 -6.65 18.39 8.23
CA LEU A 53 -6.00 17.55 9.23
C LEU A 53 -7.06 16.88 10.09
N GLU A 54 -7.93 16.12 9.44
CA GLU A 54 -8.90 15.29 10.11
C GLU A 54 -8.20 14.11 10.80
N ILE A 55 -8.81 13.61 11.84
CA ILE A 55 -8.37 12.41 12.57
C ILE A 55 -8.06 11.26 11.60
N GLY A 56 -8.84 11.11 10.52
CA GLY A 56 -8.61 10.11 9.48
C GLY A 56 -7.27 10.23 8.75
N THR A 57 -6.80 11.45 8.50
CA THR A 57 -5.49 11.70 7.89
C THR A 57 -4.35 11.24 8.82
N PHE A 58 -4.47 11.56 10.11
CA PHE A 58 -3.49 11.16 11.12
C PHE A 58 -3.45 9.64 11.30
N LEU A 59 -4.61 8.98 11.37
CA LEU A 59 -4.70 7.52 11.46
C LEU A 59 -4.13 6.83 10.22
N ALA A 60 -4.33 7.38 9.03
CA ALA A 60 -3.77 6.84 7.80
C ALA A 60 -2.23 6.96 7.74
N LEU A 61 -1.65 8.03 8.30
CA LEU A 61 -0.20 8.15 8.45
C LEU A 61 0.35 7.11 9.43
N ILE A 62 -0.29 6.91 10.58
CA ILE A 62 0.08 5.85 11.53
C ILE A 62 0.02 4.48 10.86
N ALA A 63 -1.01 4.22 10.06
CA ALA A 63 -1.12 2.97 9.29
C ALA A 63 0.05 2.80 8.31
N SER A 64 0.43 3.85 7.56
CA SER A 64 1.57 3.80 6.63
C SER A 64 2.91 3.54 7.34
N ILE A 65 3.12 4.13 8.51
CA ILE A 65 4.29 3.85 9.36
C ILE A 65 4.25 2.39 9.85
N SER A 66 3.10 1.92 10.32
CA SER A 66 2.92 0.53 10.76
C SER A 66 3.20 -0.47 9.65
N TYR A 67 2.75 -0.19 8.42
CA TYR A 67 3.12 -0.97 7.23
C TYR A 67 4.64 -0.95 6.98
N GLY A 68 5.30 0.20 7.24
CA GLY A 68 6.75 0.32 7.17
C GLY A 68 7.48 -0.67 8.07
N PHE A 69 7.06 -0.78 9.33
CA PHE A 69 7.60 -1.78 10.26
C PHE A 69 7.22 -3.20 9.84
N ALA A 70 5.95 -3.44 9.55
CA ALA A 70 5.46 -4.76 9.20
C ALA A 70 6.21 -5.37 8.01
N ALA A 71 6.37 -4.63 6.90
CA ALA A 71 7.05 -5.12 5.71
C ALA A 71 8.52 -5.53 5.99
N ASN A 72 9.23 -4.76 6.82
CA ASN A 72 10.61 -5.06 7.17
C ASN A 72 10.73 -6.22 8.18
N ILE A 73 9.76 -6.37 9.09
CA ILE A 73 9.73 -7.49 10.07
C ILE A 73 9.38 -8.81 9.37
N ILE A 74 8.42 -8.79 8.44
CA ILE A 74 7.98 -10.03 7.77
C ILE A 74 9.01 -10.58 6.81
N GLN A 75 9.88 -9.76 6.23
CA GLN A 75 10.89 -10.23 5.26
C GLN A 75 11.74 -11.38 5.82
N PRO A 76 12.47 -11.26 6.94
CA PRO A 76 13.26 -12.37 7.49
C PRO A 76 12.39 -13.54 7.99
N LEU A 77 11.14 -13.30 8.33
CA LEU A 77 10.21 -14.36 8.70
C LEU A 77 9.77 -15.18 7.49
N ILE A 78 9.57 -14.53 6.34
CA ILE A 78 9.24 -15.21 5.08
C ILE A 78 10.38 -16.13 4.65
N GLU A 79 11.63 -15.70 4.77
CA GLU A 79 12.81 -16.52 4.47
C GLU A 79 12.86 -17.80 5.31
N LYS A 80 12.42 -17.74 6.58
CA LYS A 80 12.44 -18.88 7.51
C LYS A 80 11.21 -19.78 7.42
N LEU A 81 10.03 -19.21 7.27
CA LEU A 81 8.74 -19.90 7.42
C LEU A 81 7.95 -20.02 6.11
N GLY A 82 8.35 -19.29 5.08
CA GLY A 82 7.62 -19.14 3.83
C GLY A 82 6.45 -18.15 3.92
N ALA A 83 6.15 -17.50 2.80
CA ALA A 83 5.13 -16.44 2.71
C ALA A 83 3.74 -16.86 3.21
N LEU A 84 3.30 -18.06 2.85
CA LEU A 84 1.98 -18.57 3.23
C LEU A 84 1.82 -18.74 4.76
N ASN A 85 2.85 -19.26 5.44
CA ASN A 85 2.80 -19.48 6.87
C ASN A 85 2.85 -18.16 7.63
N VAL A 86 3.68 -17.22 7.20
CA VAL A 86 3.74 -15.87 7.78
C VAL A 86 2.40 -15.15 7.61
N LEU A 87 1.79 -15.23 6.42
CA LEU A 87 0.47 -14.65 6.18
C LEU A 87 -0.61 -15.28 7.07
N LYS A 88 -0.65 -16.62 7.20
CA LYS A 88 -1.61 -17.30 8.09
C LYS A 88 -1.51 -16.80 9.52
N ILE A 89 -0.28 -16.65 10.02
CA ILE A 89 -0.03 -16.13 11.37
C ILE A 89 -0.53 -14.68 11.48
N ALA A 90 -0.15 -13.83 10.54
CA ALA A 90 -0.55 -12.42 10.52
C ALA A 90 -2.08 -12.25 10.48
N LEU A 91 -2.76 -12.97 9.58
CA LEU A 91 -4.23 -12.91 9.48
C LEU A 91 -4.93 -13.45 10.73
N ARG A 92 -4.38 -14.48 11.39
CA ARG A 92 -4.93 -15.01 12.64
C ARG A 92 -4.89 -13.95 13.75
N TYR A 93 -3.77 -13.29 13.95
CA TYR A 93 -3.67 -12.23 14.95
C TYR A 93 -4.48 -10.99 14.57
N ALA A 94 -4.50 -10.61 13.29
CA ALA A 94 -5.33 -9.51 12.82
C ALA A 94 -6.82 -9.77 13.06
N SER A 95 -7.31 -10.99 12.79
CA SER A 95 -8.70 -11.36 13.03
C SER A 95 -9.06 -11.38 14.52
N LEU A 96 -8.17 -11.87 15.37
CA LEU A 96 -8.37 -11.83 16.84
C LEU A 96 -8.44 -10.38 17.34
N PHE A 97 -7.54 -9.52 16.90
CA PHE A 97 -7.55 -8.11 17.29
C PHE A 97 -8.80 -7.38 16.79
N SER A 98 -9.19 -7.62 15.52
CA SER A 98 -10.41 -7.06 14.96
C SER A 98 -11.66 -7.56 15.70
N PHE A 99 -11.68 -8.82 16.11
CA PHE A 99 -12.78 -9.39 16.90
C PHE A 99 -12.89 -8.73 18.28
N ILE A 100 -11.75 -8.48 18.95
CA ILE A 100 -11.72 -7.74 20.22
C ILE A 100 -12.30 -6.33 20.04
N LEU A 101 -11.82 -5.58 19.02
CA LEU A 101 -12.36 -4.25 18.73
C LEU A 101 -13.85 -4.27 18.41
N PHE A 102 -14.31 -5.30 17.72
CA PHE A 102 -15.73 -5.49 17.42
C PHE A 102 -16.59 -5.64 18.69
N ILE A 103 -16.12 -6.40 19.69
CA ILE A 103 -16.86 -6.55 20.97
C ILE A 103 -17.02 -5.22 21.71
N PHE A 104 -16.01 -4.35 21.63
CA PHE A 104 -16.05 -3.02 22.28
C PHE A 104 -16.80 -1.96 21.47
N ASN A 105 -17.20 -2.26 20.24
CA ASN A 105 -17.97 -1.34 19.42
C ASN A 105 -19.45 -1.49 19.72
N THR A 106 -20.10 -0.42 20.22
CA THR A 106 -21.50 -0.43 20.62
C THR A 106 -22.47 -0.22 19.45
N GLU A 107 -21.98 0.23 18.31
CA GLU A 107 -22.80 0.45 17.12
C GLU A 107 -22.71 -0.73 16.15
N PHE A 108 -23.56 -1.72 16.35
CA PHE A 108 -23.69 -2.84 15.42
C PHE A 108 -24.55 -2.45 14.22
N VAL A 109 -23.92 -2.16 13.10
CA VAL A 109 -24.62 -2.15 11.82
C VAL A 109 -24.53 -3.56 11.23
N ILE A 110 -25.64 -4.30 11.27
CA ILE A 110 -25.72 -5.60 10.58
C ILE A 110 -25.78 -5.30 9.07
N PRO A 111 -24.75 -5.65 8.28
CA PRO A 111 -24.81 -5.46 6.84
C PRO A 111 -26.00 -6.25 6.27
N ARG A 112 -26.72 -5.69 5.30
CA ARG A 112 -27.70 -6.45 4.54
C ARG A 112 -26.99 -7.58 3.81
N ILE A 113 -27.11 -8.79 4.32
CA ILE A 113 -26.33 -9.96 3.88
C ILE A 113 -26.40 -10.15 2.35
N GLY A 114 -27.57 -9.92 1.74
CA GLY A 114 -27.74 -10.08 0.28
C GLY A 114 -26.92 -9.13 -0.59
N GLU A 115 -26.76 -7.88 -0.16
CA GLU A 115 -26.07 -6.85 -0.96
C GLU A 115 -24.58 -6.73 -0.61
N SER A 116 -24.21 -7.05 0.63
CA SER A 116 -22.85 -6.84 1.16
C SER A 116 -21.97 -8.09 1.11
N LEU A 117 -22.55 -9.29 1.00
CA LEU A 117 -21.81 -10.55 1.09
C LEU A 117 -20.76 -10.69 -0.01
N PHE A 118 -21.12 -10.40 -1.26
CA PHE A 118 -20.19 -10.52 -2.39
C PHE A 118 -19.00 -9.54 -2.29
N PRO A 119 -19.20 -8.23 -2.04
CA PRO A 119 -18.07 -7.32 -1.79
C PRO A 119 -17.21 -7.72 -0.59
N MET A 120 -17.80 -8.22 0.49
CA MET A 120 -17.04 -8.68 1.67
C MET A 120 -16.19 -9.91 1.37
N LEU A 121 -16.72 -10.88 0.63
CA LEU A 121 -15.95 -12.04 0.19
C LEU A 121 -14.82 -11.65 -0.78
N LEU A 122 -15.09 -10.73 -1.69
CA LEU A 122 -14.08 -10.22 -2.63
C LEU A 122 -12.94 -9.52 -1.89
N LEU A 123 -13.24 -8.69 -0.90
CA LEU A 123 -12.23 -8.04 -0.05
C LEU A 123 -11.50 -9.05 0.83
N GLY A 124 -12.20 -9.96 1.48
CA GLY A 124 -11.59 -10.95 2.38
C GLY A 124 -10.70 -11.94 1.64
N ILE A 125 -11.20 -12.58 0.61
CA ILE A 125 -10.46 -13.61 -0.15
C ILE A 125 -9.50 -12.96 -1.15
N GLY A 126 -9.98 -12.01 -1.93
CA GLY A 126 -9.20 -11.37 -2.99
C GLY A 126 -8.08 -10.49 -2.42
N SER A 127 -8.43 -9.48 -1.64
CA SER A 127 -7.47 -8.50 -1.12
C SER A 127 -6.67 -9.08 0.06
N SER A 128 -7.33 -9.58 1.10
CA SER A 128 -6.63 -10.05 2.31
C SER A 128 -6.00 -11.45 2.14
N GLY A 129 -6.52 -12.29 1.26
CA GLY A 129 -5.96 -13.60 0.95
C GLY A 129 -4.95 -13.53 -0.19
N ILE A 130 -5.44 -13.44 -1.43
CA ILE A 130 -4.63 -13.62 -2.64
C ILE A 130 -3.63 -12.47 -2.82
N ALA A 131 -4.07 -11.22 -2.70
CA ALA A 131 -3.20 -10.07 -2.92
C ALA A 131 -2.09 -9.97 -1.86
N PHE A 132 -2.41 -10.16 -0.57
CA PHE A 132 -1.39 -10.17 0.48
C PHE A 132 -0.42 -11.36 0.34
N LEU A 133 -0.90 -12.54 -0.06
CA LEU A 133 -0.01 -13.68 -0.31
C LEU A 133 0.98 -13.38 -1.45
N SER A 134 0.49 -12.76 -2.53
CA SER A 134 1.33 -12.34 -3.66
C SER A 134 2.35 -11.29 -3.23
N PHE A 135 1.93 -10.32 -2.42
CA PHE A 135 2.80 -9.28 -1.88
C PHE A 135 3.86 -9.86 -0.92
N TYR A 136 3.49 -10.81 -0.05
CA TYR A 136 4.45 -11.48 0.84
C TYR A 136 5.46 -12.32 0.07
N LYS A 137 5.04 -13.04 -0.98
CA LYS A 137 5.97 -13.73 -1.88
C LYS A 137 6.94 -12.76 -2.53
N LEU A 138 6.44 -11.65 -3.06
CA LEU A 138 7.28 -10.62 -3.66
C LEU A 138 8.31 -10.05 -2.67
N ILE A 139 7.89 -9.75 -1.43
CA ILE A 139 8.82 -9.31 -0.37
C ILE A 139 9.90 -10.39 -0.10
N GLY A 140 9.53 -11.66 -0.10
CA GLY A 140 10.49 -12.77 0.05
C GLY A 140 11.50 -12.86 -1.08
N ASP A 141 11.06 -12.59 -2.32
CA ASP A 141 11.89 -12.75 -3.52
C ASP A 141 12.83 -11.54 -3.74
N VAL A 142 12.34 -10.31 -3.53
CA VAL A 142 13.08 -9.08 -3.89
C VAL A 142 13.37 -8.16 -2.70
N GLY A 143 12.91 -8.50 -1.52
CA GLY A 143 13.03 -7.68 -0.31
C GLY A 143 11.90 -6.67 -0.11
N SER A 144 11.78 -6.15 1.12
CA SER A 144 10.69 -5.26 1.52
C SER A 144 10.70 -3.92 0.77
N ILE A 145 11.87 -3.33 0.57
CA ILE A 145 12.00 -2.01 -0.08
C ILE A 145 11.63 -2.09 -1.56
N ILE A 146 12.18 -3.05 -2.31
CA ILE A 146 11.87 -3.21 -3.74
C ILE A 146 10.40 -3.65 -3.90
N GLY A 147 9.95 -4.61 -3.10
CA GLY A 147 8.57 -5.08 -3.12
C GLY A 147 7.55 -3.97 -2.85
N SER A 148 7.88 -3.00 -1.99
CA SER A 148 6.98 -1.89 -1.65
C SER A 148 6.65 -0.96 -2.82
N ILE A 149 7.51 -0.89 -3.83
CA ILE A 149 7.28 -0.03 -5.01
C ILE A 149 6.00 -0.42 -5.76
N THR A 150 5.57 -1.67 -5.66
CA THR A 150 4.30 -2.10 -6.27
C THR A 150 3.09 -1.36 -5.69
N ILE A 151 3.18 -0.82 -4.47
CA ILE A 151 2.13 -0.01 -3.85
C ILE A 151 1.88 1.27 -4.66
N TYR A 152 2.88 1.79 -5.37
CA TYR A 152 2.72 2.93 -6.27
C TYR A 152 1.79 2.66 -7.45
N LEU A 153 1.56 1.40 -7.80
CA LEU A 153 0.63 1.03 -8.88
C LEU A 153 -0.84 1.12 -8.42
N VAL A 154 -1.11 1.05 -7.11
CA VAL A 154 -2.49 1.07 -6.58
C VAL A 154 -3.30 2.28 -7.04
N PRO A 155 -2.80 3.54 -6.96
CA PRO A 155 -3.53 4.68 -7.47
C PRO A 155 -3.81 4.63 -8.97
N ILE A 156 -2.93 4.03 -9.76
CA ILE A 156 -3.10 3.87 -11.22
C ILE A 156 -4.32 2.99 -11.50
N PHE A 157 -4.40 1.83 -10.82
CA PHE A 157 -5.56 0.95 -10.94
C PHE A 157 -6.84 1.61 -10.41
N SER A 158 -6.75 2.43 -9.36
CA SER A 158 -7.91 3.18 -8.86
C SER A 158 -8.50 4.11 -9.93
N ILE A 159 -7.66 4.86 -10.65
CA ILE A 159 -8.11 5.73 -11.76
C ILE A 159 -8.66 4.89 -12.92
N PHE A 160 -7.98 3.82 -13.30
CA PHE A 160 -8.43 2.94 -14.36
C PHE A 160 -9.84 2.37 -14.09
N PHE A 161 -10.09 1.90 -12.88
CA PHE A 161 -11.42 1.41 -12.49
C PHE A 161 -12.44 2.54 -12.33
N GLY A 162 -12.04 3.72 -11.82
CA GLY A 162 -12.89 4.91 -11.77
C GLY A 162 -13.38 5.33 -13.17
N TYR A 163 -12.47 5.31 -14.15
CA TYR A 163 -12.82 5.59 -15.55
C TYR A 163 -13.82 4.57 -16.12
N ILE A 164 -13.57 3.26 -15.91
CA ILE A 164 -14.43 2.20 -16.50
C ILE A 164 -15.79 2.09 -15.80
N PHE A 165 -15.82 2.12 -14.46
CA PHE A 165 -17.03 1.81 -13.71
C PHE A 165 -17.82 3.05 -13.26
N LEU A 166 -17.14 4.19 -13.08
CA LEU A 166 -17.74 5.42 -12.58
C LEU A 166 -17.82 6.52 -13.64
N ASN A 167 -17.34 6.27 -14.88
CA ASN A 167 -17.23 7.24 -15.96
C ASN A 167 -16.49 8.55 -15.53
N GLU A 168 -15.49 8.43 -14.66
CA GLU A 168 -14.67 9.56 -14.24
C GLU A 168 -13.74 9.99 -15.38
N GLU A 169 -13.69 11.30 -15.67
CA GLU A 169 -12.77 11.84 -16.67
C GLU A 169 -11.35 11.91 -16.12
N THR A 170 -10.39 11.43 -16.89
CA THR A 170 -8.96 11.54 -16.55
C THR A 170 -8.39 12.84 -17.09
N THR A 171 -7.71 13.60 -16.23
CA THR A 171 -7.04 14.83 -16.62
C THR A 171 -5.65 14.57 -17.20
N PHE A 172 -5.14 15.47 -18.05
CA PHE A 172 -3.77 15.37 -18.58
C PHE A 172 -2.71 15.23 -17.48
N ILE A 173 -2.91 15.92 -16.37
CA ILE A 173 -1.98 15.88 -15.21
C ILE A 173 -1.95 14.51 -14.55
N GLN A 174 -3.10 13.85 -14.46
CA GLN A 174 -3.17 12.46 -13.96
C GLN A 174 -2.40 11.51 -14.87
N ILE A 175 -2.46 11.71 -16.19
CA ILE A 175 -1.69 10.92 -17.15
C ILE A 175 -0.18 11.13 -16.93
N VAL A 176 0.27 12.38 -16.74
CA VAL A 176 1.66 12.70 -16.41
C VAL A 176 2.07 12.03 -15.08
N GLY A 177 1.21 12.05 -14.07
CA GLY A 177 1.41 11.35 -12.81
C GLY A 177 1.60 9.84 -13.00
N ILE A 178 0.74 9.19 -13.80
CA ILE A 178 0.83 7.76 -14.13
C ILE A 178 2.18 7.43 -14.79
N VAL A 179 2.57 8.19 -15.81
CA VAL A 179 3.85 7.97 -16.52
C VAL A 179 5.03 8.13 -15.56
N THR A 180 4.99 9.14 -14.69
CA THR A 180 6.04 9.39 -13.69
C THR A 180 6.15 8.23 -12.70
N ILE A 181 5.02 7.68 -12.23
CA ILE A 181 5.00 6.52 -11.33
C ILE A 181 5.60 5.29 -12.01
N ILE A 182 5.16 4.96 -13.21
CA ILE A 182 5.64 3.78 -13.94
C ILE A 182 7.15 3.90 -14.21
N PHE A 183 7.61 5.05 -14.67
CA PHE A 183 9.02 5.31 -14.90
C PHE A 183 9.85 5.16 -13.62
N SER A 184 9.38 5.76 -12.53
CA SER A 184 10.01 5.67 -11.21
C SER A 184 10.11 4.22 -10.73
N ALA A 185 9.02 3.46 -10.80
CA ALA A 185 8.97 2.07 -10.38
C ALA A 185 9.92 1.18 -11.19
N TYR A 186 9.95 1.37 -12.52
CA TYR A 186 10.84 0.66 -13.41
C TYR A 186 12.31 0.93 -13.08
N MET A 187 12.69 2.21 -12.99
CA MET A 187 14.09 2.60 -12.71
C MET A 187 14.52 2.20 -11.30
N PHE A 188 13.61 2.23 -10.31
CA PHE A 188 13.91 1.79 -8.95
C PHE A 188 14.19 0.28 -8.88
N SER A 189 13.43 -0.53 -9.62
CA SER A 189 13.57 -2.00 -9.60
C SER A 189 14.73 -2.50 -10.45
N ASN A 190 15.30 -1.66 -11.34
CA ASN A 190 16.41 -2.05 -12.18
C ASN A 190 17.70 -2.21 -11.34
N LYS A 191 18.34 -3.39 -11.45
CA LYS A 191 19.56 -3.72 -10.66
C LYS A 191 20.75 -2.82 -10.96
N ASP A 192 20.76 -2.16 -12.11
CA ASP A 192 21.89 -1.35 -12.61
C ASP A 192 21.78 0.13 -12.19
N SER A 193 20.71 0.55 -11.57
CA SER A 193 20.47 1.92 -11.11
C SER A 193 20.99 2.18 -9.68
#